data_7e3dd4c81a6e55710766a4b0c5c1ad34
#
_entry.id   7e3dd4c81a6e55710766a4b0c5c1ad34
#
_cell.length_a   1.000
_cell.length_b   1.000
_cell.length_c   1.000
_cell.angle_alpha   90.00
_cell.angle_beta   90.00
_cell.angle_gamma   90.00
#
_symmetry.space_group_name_H-M   'P 1'
#
loop_
_entity.id
_entity.type
_entity.pdbx_description
1 polymer ?
#
loop_
_entity_poly.entity_id
_entity_poly.type
_entity_poly.pdbx_seq_one_letter_code
_entity_poly.pdbx_strand_id
1 'polypeptide(L)'
;MTASSEQNGRVRPLVLGIAGCSGSGKTTLAVELARQLDATLFPLDLYYRDLSQFPLDSRHTCNFDHPDSLESELILEHVRALANGEPIQRPVYDFKTHSRVAGAFDTIVPARVVIVEGILALHFEELIPLYSFSIYVNAPNEICLKRRIYRDMMERGRTEASVREQFEATARPMADLYVLPSAARASLIVEGTDALDWSVEQILQRLNQAGLMSAVVRVPLPDVGPGA
;
A
#
# COMPACT_ATOMS: atom_id res chain seq x y z
N MET A 1 19.58 29.75 -32.32
CA MET A 1 18.24 29.65 -31.70
C MET A 1 18.29 28.47 -30.74
N THR A 2 18.58 28.75 -29.49
CA THR A 2 18.72 27.75 -28.43
C THR A 2 17.37 27.56 -27.79
N ALA A 3 16.77 26.38 -28.00
CA ALA A 3 15.55 25.99 -27.30
C ALA A 3 15.90 25.77 -25.81
N SER A 4 15.54 26.73 -24.99
CA SER A 4 15.56 26.59 -23.53
C SER A 4 14.51 25.55 -23.14
N SER A 5 14.95 24.38 -22.68
CA SER A 5 14.10 23.41 -22.02
C SER A 5 13.65 23.97 -20.70
N GLU A 6 12.42 24.48 -20.65
CA GLU A 6 11.69 24.74 -19.41
C GLU A 6 11.49 23.39 -18.71
N GLN A 7 12.40 23.00 -17.87
CA GLN A 7 12.18 21.98 -16.88
C GLN A 7 11.24 22.59 -15.82
N ASN A 8 9.95 22.40 -16.06
CA ASN A 8 8.90 22.70 -15.11
C ASN A 8 9.25 21.99 -13.79
N GLY A 9 9.55 22.75 -12.73
CA GLY A 9 9.99 22.22 -11.44
C GLY A 9 8.88 21.43 -10.72
N ARG A 10 8.49 20.29 -11.27
CA ARG A 10 7.59 19.34 -10.60
C ARG A 10 8.28 18.82 -9.35
N VAL A 11 7.72 19.16 -8.20
CA VAL A 11 8.14 18.57 -6.92
C VAL A 11 7.79 17.07 -6.99
N ARG A 12 8.83 16.22 -6.92
CA ARG A 12 8.62 14.77 -6.88
C ARG A 12 7.95 14.39 -5.58
N PRO A 13 6.87 13.61 -5.59
CA PRO A 13 6.24 13.11 -4.40
C PRO A 13 7.21 12.30 -3.51
N LEU A 14 7.02 12.43 -2.20
CA LEU A 14 7.62 11.54 -1.23
C LEU A 14 6.88 10.21 -1.27
N VAL A 15 7.56 9.10 -1.53
CA VAL A 15 6.94 7.78 -1.57
C VAL A 15 7.27 7.02 -0.30
N LEU A 16 6.24 6.58 0.43
CA LEU A 16 6.36 5.76 1.63
C LEU A 16 5.91 4.33 1.32
N GLY A 17 6.72 3.33 1.70
CA GLY A 17 6.34 1.92 1.62
C GLY A 17 5.88 1.41 2.98
N ILE A 18 4.71 0.76 3.08
CA ILE A 18 4.21 0.18 4.33
C ILE A 18 3.90 -1.29 4.12
N ALA A 19 4.64 -2.17 4.81
CA ALA A 19 4.41 -3.61 4.79
C ALA A 19 4.08 -4.17 6.18
N GLY A 20 3.71 -5.44 6.21
CA GLY A 20 3.40 -6.19 7.43
C GLY A 20 2.40 -7.31 7.13
N CYS A 21 2.29 -8.29 7.99
CA CYS A 21 1.39 -9.44 7.80
C CYS A 21 -0.08 -9.03 7.67
N SER A 22 -0.88 -9.88 7.05
CA SER A 22 -2.34 -9.68 7.01
C SER A 22 -2.89 -9.67 8.43
N GLY A 23 -3.59 -8.59 8.81
CA GLY A 23 -4.09 -8.38 10.19
C GLY A 23 -3.09 -7.68 11.12
N SER A 24 -1.89 -7.29 10.67
CA SER A 24 -0.93 -6.54 11.52
C SER A 24 -1.41 -5.13 11.91
N GLY A 25 -2.31 -4.52 11.14
CA GLY A 25 -2.77 -3.14 11.33
C GLY A 25 -2.19 -2.14 10.31
N LYS A 26 -1.38 -2.61 9.34
CA LYS A 26 -0.74 -1.78 8.31
C LYS A 26 -1.71 -0.88 7.54
N THR A 27 -2.87 -1.40 7.12
CA THR A 27 -3.87 -0.62 6.37
C THR A 27 -4.48 0.48 7.22
N THR A 28 -4.81 0.20 8.49
CA THR A 28 -5.30 1.20 9.44
C THR A 28 -4.27 2.33 9.64
N LEU A 29 -3.01 1.96 9.80
CA LEU A 29 -1.89 2.90 9.92
C LEU A 29 -1.72 3.73 8.63
N ALA A 30 -1.76 3.07 7.45
CA ALA A 30 -1.61 3.74 6.16
C ALA A 30 -2.73 4.75 5.91
N VAL A 31 -3.97 4.41 6.25
CA VAL A 31 -5.13 5.31 6.12
C VAL A 31 -4.99 6.53 7.04
N GLU A 32 -4.58 6.33 8.29
CA GLU A 32 -4.41 7.45 9.23
C GLU A 32 -3.24 8.35 8.84
N LEU A 33 -2.11 7.78 8.39
CA LEU A 33 -1.00 8.56 7.85
C LEU A 33 -1.42 9.33 6.59
N ALA A 34 -2.20 8.71 5.69
CA ALA A 34 -2.68 9.37 4.49
C ALA A 34 -3.57 10.57 4.83
N ARG A 35 -4.42 10.44 5.84
CA ARG A 35 -5.26 11.53 6.33
C ARG A 35 -4.42 12.69 6.92
N GLN A 36 -3.38 12.39 7.71
CA GLN A 36 -2.56 13.43 8.36
C GLN A 36 -1.59 14.12 7.39
N LEU A 37 -1.12 13.40 6.36
CA LEU A 37 -0.16 13.91 5.38
C LEU A 37 -0.82 14.42 4.09
N ASP A 38 -2.15 14.35 4.00
CA ASP A 38 -2.89 14.60 2.74
C ASP A 38 -2.29 13.79 1.58
N ALA A 39 -2.09 12.48 1.83
CA ALA A 39 -1.36 11.60 0.94
C ALA A 39 -2.28 10.78 0.02
N THR A 40 -1.78 10.47 -1.15
CA THR A 40 -2.38 9.47 -2.05
C THR A 40 -2.09 8.07 -1.53
N LEU A 41 -3.14 7.28 -1.27
CA LEU A 41 -3.01 5.88 -0.87
C LEU A 41 -3.00 4.96 -2.09
N PHE A 42 -2.01 4.06 -2.14
CA PHE A 42 -1.81 3.08 -3.20
C PHE A 42 -1.79 1.66 -2.61
N PRO A 43 -2.96 1.01 -2.45
CA PRO A 43 -3.04 -0.35 -1.92
C PRO A 43 -2.66 -1.38 -2.98
N LEU A 44 -1.71 -2.26 -2.68
CA LEU A 44 -1.30 -3.35 -3.58
C LEU A 44 -2.41 -4.38 -3.81
N ASP A 45 -3.32 -4.54 -2.84
CA ASP A 45 -4.43 -5.49 -2.93
C ASP A 45 -5.39 -5.21 -4.11
N LEU A 46 -5.37 -4.01 -4.69
CA LEU A 46 -6.13 -3.67 -5.89
C LEU A 46 -5.46 -4.17 -7.20
N TYR A 47 -4.25 -4.71 -7.10
CA TYR A 47 -3.44 -5.17 -8.22
C TYR A 47 -3.37 -6.69 -8.33
N TYR A 48 -4.27 -7.42 -7.65
CA TYR A 48 -4.39 -8.85 -7.90
C TYR A 48 -4.66 -9.13 -9.38
N ARG A 49 -4.09 -10.23 -9.87
CA ARG A 49 -4.35 -10.71 -11.23
C ARG A 49 -5.84 -10.97 -11.41
N ASP A 50 -6.33 -10.69 -12.61
CA ASP A 50 -7.72 -10.97 -12.96
C ASP A 50 -7.95 -12.48 -13.04
N LEU A 51 -8.89 -12.97 -12.27
CA LEU A 51 -9.29 -14.38 -12.25
C LEU A 51 -10.62 -14.63 -13.00
N SER A 52 -11.09 -13.67 -13.81
CA SER A 52 -12.38 -13.78 -14.52
C SER A 52 -12.47 -15.00 -15.45
N GLN A 53 -11.31 -15.48 -15.96
CA GLN A 53 -11.22 -16.67 -16.79
C GLN A 53 -11.45 -18.00 -16.02
N PHE A 54 -11.41 -17.97 -14.68
CA PHE A 54 -11.69 -19.15 -13.88
C PHE A 54 -13.13 -19.17 -13.37
N PRO A 55 -13.73 -20.35 -13.14
CA PRO A 55 -15.06 -20.44 -12.51
C PRO A 55 -15.06 -19.72 -11.14
N LEU A 56 -16.14 -19.01 -10.83
CA LEU A 56 -16.26 -18.23 -9.59
C LEU A 56 -15.98 -19.06 -8.34
N ASP A 57 -16.51 -20.30 -8.32
CA ASP A 57 -16.40 -21.21 -7.18
C ASP A 57 -14.94 -21.68 -6.91
N SER A 58 -14.05 -21.56 -7.90
CA SER A 58 -12.64 -21.95 -7.76
C SER A 58 -11.70 -20.81 -7.42
N ARG A 59 -12.11 -19.54 -7.63
CA ARG A 59 -11.23 -18.38 -7.44
C ARG A 59 -10.76 -18.20 -6.01
N HIS A 60 -11.61 -18.55 -5.04
CA HIS A 60 -11.27 -18.44 -3.60
C HIS A 60 -10.15 -19.41 -3.17
N THR A 61 -9.83 -20.44 -3.98
CA THR A 61 -8.74 -21.39 -3.70
C THR A 61 -7.37 -20.86 -4.13
N CYS A 62 -7.32 -19.76 -4.88
CA CYS A 62 -6.07 -19.13 -5.26
C CYS A 62 -5.28 -18.64 -4.05
N ASN A 63 -3.96 -18.76 -4.11
CA ASN A 63 -3.07 -18.26 -3.07
C ASN A 63 -2.81 -16.76 -3.26
N PHE A 64 -3.66 -15.93 -2.64
CA PHE A 64 -3.54 -14.47 -2.70
C PHE A 64 -2.37 -13.89 -1.89
N ASP A 65 -1.73 -14.72 -1.07
CA ASP A 65 -0.59 -14.29 -0.25
C ASP A 65 0.77 -14.53 -0.99
N HIS A 66 0.76 -15.22 -2.15
CA HIS A 66 1.95 -15.44 -2.99
C HIS A 66 2.25 -14.21 -3.88
N PRO A 67 3.52 -13.81 -4.09
CA PRO A 67 3.87 -12.68 -4.97
C PRO A 67 3.28 -12.74 -6.37
N ASP A 68 3.22 -13.92 -6.98
CA ASP A 68 2.66 -14.12 -8.33
C ASP A 68 1.15 -13.83 -8.41
N SER A 69 0.46 -13.69 -7.29
CA SER A 69 -0.95 -13.28 -7.28
C SER A 69 -1.14 -11.84 -7.68
N LEU A 70 -0.10 -11.02 -7.59
CA LEU A 70 -0.10 -9.59 -7.95
C LEU A 70 0.49 -9.38 -9.36
N GLU A 71 0.05 -8.32 -10.03
CA GLU A 71 0.66 -7.82 -11.26
C GLU A 71 1.82 -6.89 -10.92
N SER A 72 2.96 -7.46 -10.54
CA SER A 72 4.14 -6.73 -10.06
C SER A 72 4.68 -5.71 -11.08
N GLU A 73 4.62 -6.03 -12.37
CA GLU A 73 5.05 -5.13 -13.45
C GLU A 73 4.17 -3.86 -13.50
N LEU A 74 2.85 -4.03 -13.43
CA LEU A 74 1.90 -2.91 -13.42
C LEU A 74 2.02 -2.08 -12.13
N ILE A 75 2.24 -2.73 -10.99
CA ILE A 75 2.53 -2.05 -9.72
C ILE A 75 3.76 -1.16 -9.87
N LEU A 76 4.85 -1.71 -10.39
CA LEU A 76 6.10 -1.01 -10.57
C LEU A 76 5.97 0.19 -11.53
N GLU A 77 5.27 0.00 -12.65
CA GLU A 77 4.95 1.06 -13.62
C GLU A 77 4.19 2.21 -12.94
N HIS A 78 3.12 1.89 -12.24
CA HIS A 78 2.27 2.87 -11.59
C HIS A 78 2.97 3.59 -10.41
N VAL A 79 3.74 2.87 -9.59
CA VAL A 79 4.49 3.51 -8.49
C VAL A 79 5.57 4.43 -9.05
N ARG A 80 6.24 4.07 -10.15
CA ARG A 80 7.21 4.95 -10.84
C ARG A 80 6.54 6.22 -11.38
N ALA A 81 5.38 6.09 -12.03
CA ALA A 81 4.62 7.22 -12.54
C ALA A 81 4.23 8.17 -11.40
N LEU A 82 3.65 7.64 -10.32
CA LEU A 82 3.29 8.44 -9.14
C LEU A 82 4.50 9.11 -8.51
N ALA A 83 5.64 8.42 -8.38
CA ALA A 83 6.89 8.99 -7.86
C ALA A 83 7.44 10.14 -8.72
N ASN A 84 7.10 10.16 -10.02
CA ASN A 84 7.44 11.25 -10.95
C ASN A 84 6.38 12.37 -11.01
N GLY A 85 5.31 12.27 -10.21
CA GLY A 85 4.22 13.24 -10.20
C GLY A 85 3.24 13.07 -11.37
N GLU A 86 3.19 11.88 -11.97
CA GLU A 86 2.32 11.56 -13.10
C GLU A 86 1.07 10.80 -12.64
N PRO A 87 -0.11 11.12 -13.19
CA PRO A 87 -1.33 10.39 -12.88
C PRO A 87 -1.31 8.98 -13.51
N ILE A 88 -2.06 8.07 -12.89
CA ILE A 88 -2.22 6.69 -13.36
C ILE A 88 -3.69 6.33 -13.53
N GLN A 89 -3.94 5.25 -14.27
CA GLN A 89 -5.25 4.59 -14.39
C GLN A 89 -5.23 3.30 -13.57
N ARG A 90 -5.63 3.39 -12.30
CA ARG A 90 -5.64 2.26 -11.37
C ARG A 90 -6.78 1.31 -11.72
N PRO A 91 -6.55 -0.01 -11.84
CA PRO A 91 -7.63 -0.97 -12.05
C PRO A 91 -8.61 -0.98 -10.86
N VAL A 92 -9.88 -1.24 -11.16
CA VAL A 92 -10.90 -1.51 -10.14
C VAL A 92 -10.97 -3.01 -9.92
N TYR A 93 -10.77 -3.45 -8.67
CA TYR A 93 -10.80 -4.85 -8.27
C TYR A 93 -12.00 -5.15 -7.36
N ASP A 94 -12.75 -6.19 -7.69
CA ASP A 94 -13.87 -6.66 -6.88
C ASP A 94 -13.45 -7.87 -6.04
N PHE A 95 -13.34 -7.65 -4.74
CA PHE A 95 -12.96 -8.68 -3.76
C PHE A 95 -14.02 -9.78 -3.57
N LYS A 96 -15.27 -9.55 -3.98
CA LYS A 96 -16.35 -10.55 -3.88
C LYS A 96 -16.24 -11.58 -5.00
N THR A 97 -15.87 -11.13 -6.18
CA THR A 97 -15.74 -11.98 -7.36
C THR A 97 -14.30 -12.38 -7.65
N HIS A 98 -13.32 -11.89 -6.86
CA HIS A 98 -11.89 -12.11 -7.08
C HIS A 98 -11.47 -11.81 -8.52
N SER A 99 -11.93 -10.69 -9.08
CA SER A 99 -11.64 -10.30 -10.46
C SER A 99 -11.58 -8.78 -10.62
N ARG A 100 -10.97 -8.34 -11.70
CA ARG A 100 -11.04 -6.94 -12.12
C ARG A 100 -12.38 -6.63 -12.73
N VAL A 101 -12.86 -5.41 -12.51
CA VAL A 101 -14.06 -4.91 -13.21
C VAL A 101 -13.63 -4.49 -14.61
N ALA A 102 -14.11 -5.23 -15.62
CA ALA A 102 -13.68 -5.03 -17.00
C ALA A 102 -13.92 -3.58 -17.48
N GLY A 103 -12.86 -2.95 -17.99
CA GLY A 103 -12.92 -1.59 -18.52
C GLY A 103 -13.10 -0.48 -17.46
N ALA A 104 -13.08 -0.81 -16.17
CA ALA A 104 -13.19 0.18 -15.10
C ALA A 104 -11.79 0.54 -14.55
N PHE A 105 -11.54 1.86 -14.44
CA PHE A 105 -10.30 2.41 -13.92
C PHE A 105 -10.59 3.66 -13.09
N ASP A 106 -9.82 3.85 -12.03
CA ASP A 106 -9.80 5.09 -11.25
C ASP A 106 -8.60 5.93 -11.68
N THR A 107 -8.83 7.20 -12.02
CA THR A 107 -7.72 8.12 -12.24
C THR A 107 -7.16 8.58 -10.90
N ILE A 108 -5.91 8.23 -10.62
CA ILE A 108 -5.20 8.61 -9.41
C ILE A 108 -4.18 9.68 -9.76
N VAL A 109 -4.33 10.85 -9.18
CA VAL A 109 -3.34 11.95 -9.26
C VAL A 109 -2.52 11.93 -7.98
N PRO A 110 -1.18 11.89 -8.06
CA PRO A 110 -0.35 11.85 -6.86
C PRO A 110 -0.44 13.17 -6.09
N ALA A 111 -0.64 13.07 -4.79
CA ALA A 111 -0.39 14.14 -3.84
C ALA A 111 1.13 14.28 -3.60
N ARG A 112 1.53 15.20 -2.71
CA ARG A 112 2.96 15.36 -2.33
C ARG A 112 3.54 14.15 -1.63
N VAL A 113 2.69 13.33 -1.02
CA VAL A 113 3.06 12.06 -0.41
C VAL A 113 2.23 10.97 -1.08
N VAL A 114 2.87 9.87 -1.43
CA VAL A 114 2.23 8.64 -1.91
C VAL A 114 2.55 7.53 -0.92
N ILE A 115 1.55 6.83 -0.43
CA ILE A 115 1.70 5.70 0.48
C ILE A 115 1.38 4.41 -0.25
N VAL A 116 2.39 3.61 -0.52
CA VAL A 116 2.26 2.26 -1.09
C VAL A 116 2.12 1.27 0.07
N GLU A 117 0.96 0.59 0.17
CA GLU A 117 0.73 -0.35 1.27
C GLU A 117 0.31 -1.73 0.78
N GLY A 118 0.76 -2.76 1.48
CA GLY A 118 0.40 -4.15 1.20
C GLY A 118 1.35 -5.14 1.89
N ILE A 119 0.91 -6.39 1.98
CA ILE A 119 1.74 -7.44 2.62
C ILE A 119 3.10 -7.60 1.93
N LEU A 120 3.17 -7.38 0.62
CA LEU A 120 4.36 -7.53 -0.22
C LEU A 120 5.02 -6.19 -0.61
N ALA A 121 4.62 -5.06 -0.01
CA ALA A 121 5.13 -3.75 -0.40
C ALA A 121 6.66 -3.62 -0.24
N LEU A 122 7.26 -4.30 0.73
CA LEU A 122 8.72 -4.35 0.92
C LEU A 122 9.37 -5.63 0.37
N HIS A 123 8.59 -6.51 -0.28
CA HIS A 123 9.12 -7.73 -0.88
C HIS A 123 9.72 -7.46 -2.27
N PHE A 124 9.04 -6.70 -3.13
CA PHE A 124 9.50 -6.42 -4.49
C PHE A 124 10.72 -5.50 -4.48
N GLU A 125 11.87 -6.04 -4.91
CA GLU A 125 13.16 -5.34 -4.85
C GLU A 125 13.18 -4.08 -5.70
N GLU A 126 12.44 -4.07 -6.81
CA GLU A 126 12.35 -2.95 -7.74
C GLU A 126 11.58 -1.75 -7.16
N LEU A 127 10.73 -1.98 -6.14
CA LEU A 127 10.02 -0.90 -5.46
C LEU A 127 10.89 -0.21 -4.40
N ILE A 128 11.84 -0.92 -3.81
CA ILE A 128 12.65 -0.40 -2.68
C ILE A 128 13.35 0.93 -3.03
N PRO A 129 14.03 1.08 -4.19
CA PRO A 129 14.69 2.35 -4.54
C PRO A 129 13.72 3.51 -4.81
N LEU A 130 12.42 3.24 -4.96
CA LEU A 130 11.39 4.27 -5.14
C LEU A 130 10.90 4.84 -3.80
N TYR A 131 11.11 4.12 -2.70
CA TYR A 131 10.68 4.57 -1.38
C TYR A 131 11.67 5.56 -0.78
N SER A 132 11.18 6.71 -0.39
CA SER A 132 11.93 7.68 0.42
C SER A 132 12.05 7.22 1.88
N PHE A 133 11.05 6.44 2.34
CA PHE A 133 11.02 5.85 3.66
C PHE A 133 10.15 4.59 3.66
N SER A 134 10.55 3.58 4.42
CA SER A 134 9.85 2.31 4.47
C SER A 134 9.51 1.92 5.92
N ILE A 135 8.31 1.38 6.12
CA ILE A 135 7.75 1.05 7.43
C ILE A 135 7.31 -0.41 7.40
N TYR A 136 7.68 -1.16 8.42
CA TYR A 136 7.15 -2.49 8.64
C TYR A 136 6.30 -2.51 9.90
N VAL A 137 5.07 -2.99 9.78
CA VAL A 137 4.13 -3.14 10.91
C VAL A 137 4.22 -4.56 11.44
N ASN A 138 4.91 -4.71 12.56
CA ASN A 138 5.07 -5.98 13.25
C ASN A 138 3.85 -6.28 14.13
N ALA A 139 3.40 -7.54 14.17
CA ALA A 139 2.41 -8.00 15.13
C ALA A 139 2.49 -9.52 15.30
N PRO A 140 2.21 -10.05 16.50
CA PRO A 140 2.17 -11.50 16.74
C PRO A 140 1.15 -12.19 15.84
N ASN A 141 1.48 -13.39 15.35
CA ASN A 141 0.63 -14.17 14.46
C ASN A 141 -0.78 -14.41 15.01
N GLU A 142 -0.91 -14.61 16.32
CA GLU A 142 -2.20 -14.80 17.00
C GLU A 142 -3.10 -13.55 16.89
N ILE A 143 -2.50 -12.37 17.02
CA ILE A 143 -3.21 -11.10 16.88
C ILE A 143 -3.60 -10.88 15.42
N CYS A 144 -2.70 -11.17 14.49
CA CYS A 144 -2.95 -11.10 13.06
C CYS A 144 -4.12 -12.01 12.65
N LEU A 145 -4.11 -13.27 13.10
CA LEU A 145 -5.18 -14.23 12.82
C LEU A 145 -6.51 -13.77 13.42
N LYS A 146 -6.53 -13.33 14.68
CA LYS A 146 -7.75 -12.84 15.35
C LYS A 146 -8.39 -11.67 14.57
N ARG A 147 -7.56 -10.69 14.18
CA ARG A 147 -8.03 -9.53 13.40
C ARG A 147 -8.48 -9.91 12.01
N ARG A 148 -7.79 -10.84 11.34
CA ARG A 148 -8.18 -11.37 10.01
C ARG A 148 -9.52 -12.10 10.10
N ILE A 149 -9.74 -12.94 11.10
CA ILE A 149 -11.02 -13.62 11.32
C ILE A 149 -12.15 -12.59 11.45
N TYR A 150 -11.99 -11.63 12.34
CA TYR A 150 -13.01 -10.58 12.54
C TYR A 150 -13.32 -9.83 11.24
N ARG A 151 -12.32 -9.33 10.54
CA ARG A 151 -12.50 -8.61 9.26
C ARG A 151 -13.18 -9.48 8.21
N ASP A 152 -12.69 -10.70 7.98
CA ASP A 152 -13.16 -11.54 6.90
C ASP A 152 -14.59 -12.06 7.16
N MET A 153 -14.99 -12.24 8.42
CA MET A 153 -16.37 -12.53 8.78
C MET A 153 -17.29 -11.34 8.54
N MET A 154 -16.89 -10.13 8.96
CA MET A 154 -17.73 -8.94 8.87
C MET A 154 -17.83 -8.36 7.47
N GLU A 155 -16.75 -8.37 6.71
CA GLU A 155 -16.67 -7.65 5.43
C GLU A 155 -16.74 -8.57 4.21
N ARG A 156 -16.35 -9.85 4.36
CA ARG A 156 -16.20 -10.79 3.23
C ARG A 156 -17.14 -12.00 3.32
N GLY A 157 -17.99 -12.06 4.36
CA GLY A 157 -18.98 -13.12 4.54
C GLY A 157 -18.39 -14.53 4.74
N ARG A 158 -17.13 -14.63 5.21
CA ARG A 158 -16.45 -15.90 5.44
C ARG A 158 -16.79 -16.48 6.81
N THR A 159 -16.61 -17.80 6.96
CA THR A 159 -16.70 -18.47 8.28
C THR A 159 -15.33 -18.45 8.96
N GLU A 160 -15.32 -18.46 10.30
CA GLU A 160 -14.08 -18.55 11.08
C GLU A 160 -13.23 -19.77 10.68
N ALA A 161 -13.89 -20.94 10.51
CA ALA A 161 -13.21 -22.17 10.12
C ALA A 161 -12.45 -22.00 8.78
N SER A 162 -13.12 -21.43 7.76
CA SER A 162 -12.51 -21.20 6.45
C SER A 162 -11.34 -20.19 6.51
N VAL A 163 -11.43 -19.18 7.39
CA VAL A 163 -10.33 -18.21 7.55
C VAL A 163 -9.13 -18.85 8.23
N ARG A 164 -9.35 -19.68 9.27
CA ARG A 164 -8.28 -20.41 9.97
C ARG A 164 -7.59 -21.40 9.04
N GLU A 165 -8.37 -22.17 8.29
CA GLU A 165 -7.82 -23.14 7.31
C GLU A 165 -6.91 -22.43 6.28
N GLN A 166 -7.39 -21.34 5.67
CA GLN A 166 -6.58 -20.58 4.71
C GLN A 166 -5.35 -19.94 5.37
N PHE A 167 -5.49 -19.46 6.62
CA PHE A 167 -4.36 -18.85 7.33
C PHE A 167 -3.21 -19.85 7.50
N GLU A 168 -3.50 -21.08 7.93
CA GLU A 168 -2.49 -22.12 8.12
C GLU A 168 -1.99 -22.69 6.78
N ALA A 169 -2.88 -22.83 5.79
CA ALA A 169 -2.53 -23.43 4.51
C ALA A 169 -1.69 -22.49 3.60
N THR A 170 -1.97 -21.20 3.60
CA THR A 170 -1.33 -20.25 2.68
C THR A 170 -0.79 -19.00 3.36
N ALA A 171 -1.59 -18.27 4.13
CA ALA A 171 -1.18 -16.94 4.57
C ALA A 171 0.05 -16.96 5.48
N ARG A 172 0.12 -17.90 6.44
CA ARG A 172 1.26 -18.04 7.34
C ARG A 172 2.52 -18.53 6.60
N PRO A 173 2.50 -19.62 5.80
CA PRO A 173 3.67 -20.01 5.03
C PRO A 173 4.19 -18.93 4.08
N MET A 174 3.30 -18.20 3.41
CA MET A 174 3.71 -17.10 2.53
C MET A 174 4.25 -15.90 3.31
N ALA A 175 3.70 -15.62 4.50
CA ALA A 175 4.24 -14.59 5.37
C ALA A 175 5.67 -14.95 5.81
N ASP A 176 5.93 -16.19 6.21
CA ASP A 176 7.26 -16.67 6.61
C ASP A 176 8.28 -16.55 5.45
N LEU A 177 7.85 -16.81 4.21
CA LEU A 177 8.73 -16.77 3.04
C LEU A 177 8.97 -15.38 2.47
N TYR A 178 7.96 -14.51 2.45
CA TYR A 178 8.00 -13.27 1.68
C TYR A 178 7.82 -12.00 2.52
N VAL A 179 6.98 -12.05 3.56
CA VAL A 179 6.61 -10.86 4.32
C VAL A 179 7.57 -10.60 5.48
N LEU A 180 7.79 -11.58 6.33
CA LEU A 180 8.68 -11.43 7.51
C LEU A 180 10.12 -11.07 7.11
N PRO A 181 10.74 -11.71 6.09
CA PRO A 181 12.09 -11.33 5.66
C PRO A 181 12.18 -9.89 5.14
N SER A 182 11.08 -9.35 4.58
CA SER A 182 11.05 -8.00 4.04
C SER A 182 11.18 -6.91 5.12
N ALA A 183 10.95 -7.24 6.39
CA ALA A 183 11.15 -6.34 7.52
C ALA A 183 12.60 -5.80 7.61
N ALA A 184 13.59 -6.57 7.13
CA ALA A 184 14.99 -6.14 7.09
C ALA A 184 15.23 -4.94 6.14
N ARG A 185 14.28 -4.65 5.24
CA ARG A 185 14.33 -3.52 4.30
C ARG A 185 13.61 -2.28 4.83
N ALA A 186 13.02 -2.36 6.03
CA ALA A 186 12.30 -1.23 6.61
C ALA A 186 13.25 -0.21 7.25
N SER A 187 12.99 1.08 7.02
CA SER A 187 13.64 2.19 7.72
C SER A 187 13.17 2.30 9.17
N LEU A 188 11.94 1.81 9.45
CA LEU A 188 11.34 1.80 10.78
C LEU A 188 10.43 0.58 10.92
N ILE A 189 10.53 -0.08 12.07
CA ILE A 189 9.56 -1.10 12.50
C ILE A 189 8.70 -0.50 13.61
N VAL A 190 7.38 -0.63 13.48
CA VAL A 190 6.40 -0.23 14.50
C VAL A 190 5.57 -1.44 14.92
N GLU A 191 5.13 -1.44 16.18
CA GLU A 191 4.31 -2.52 16.71
C GLU A 191 2.82 -2.25 16.39
N GLY A 192 2.22 -3.13 15.62
CA GLY A 192 0.79 -3.05 15.25
C GLY A 192 -0.16 -3.31 16.43
N THR A 193 0.36 -3.61 17.59
CA THR A 193 -0.38 -3.73 18.88
C THR A 193 -0.38 -2.44 19.68
N ASP A 194 0.47 -1.50 19.33
CA ASP A 194 0.51 -0.19 19.96
C ASP A 194 -0.73 0.66 19.60
N ALA A 195 -0.95 1.72 20.37
CA ALA A 195 -1.97 2.70 20.03
C ALA A 195 -1.64 3.35 18.68
N LEU A 196 -2.66 3.49 17.81
CA LEU A 196 -2.50 4.02 16.47
C LEU A 196 -1.83 5.39 16.47
N ASP A 197 -2.29 6.30 17.33
CA ASP A 197 -1.74 7.66 17.44
C ASP A 197 -0.26 7.67 17.81
N TRP A 198 0.14 6.75 18.68
CA TRP A 198 1.55 6.59 19.05
C TRP A 198 2.41 6.14 17.87
N SER A 199 1.95 5.14 17.11
CA SER A 199 2.67 4.66 15.92
C SER A 199 2.79 5.74 14.85
N VAL A 200 1.72 6.50 14.65
CA VAL A 200 1.72 7.64 13.72
C VAL A 200 2.70 8.71 14.16
N GLU A 201 2.69 9.10 15.44
CA GLU A 201 3.61 10.10 15.98
C GLU A 201 5.08 9.69 15.82
N GLN A 202 5.42 8.43 16.13
CA GLN A 202 6.76 7.88 15.90
C GLN A 202 7.19 8.03 14.44
N ILE A 203 6.32 7.69 13.49
CA ILE A 203 6.62 7.78 12.07
C ILE A 203 6.84 9.23 11.65
N LEU A 204 5.95 10.14 12.03
CA LEU A 204 6.09 11.56 11.70
C LEU A 204 7.37 12.16 12.29
N GLN A 205 7.75 11.81 13.52
CA GLN A 205 9.01 12.21 14.12
C GLN A 205 10.22 11.70 13.34
N ARG A 206 10.18 10.43 12.88
CA ARG A 206 11.27 9.84 12.08
C ARG A 206 11.36 10.48 10.71
N LEU A 207 10.24 10.75 10.03
CA LEU A 207 10.21 11.48 8.76
C LEU A 207 10.81 12.90 8.91
N ASN A 208 10.48 13.57 10.02
CA ASN A 208 11.04 14.88 10.31
C ASN A 208 12.55 14.83 10.58
N GLN A 209 13.04 13.88 11.39
CA GLN A 209 14.46 13.65 11.65
C GLN A 209 15.25 13.33 10.37
N ALA A 210 14.64 12.61 9.43
CA ALA A 210 15.21 12.32 8.13
C ALA A 210 15.18 13.53 7.16
N GLY A 211 14.63 14.68 7.57
CA GLY A 211 14.48 15.86 6.71
C GLY A 211 13.41 15.76 5.64
N LEU A 212 12.62 14.67 5.65
CA LEU A 212 11.62 14.38 4.61
C LEU A 212 10.37 15.26 4.73
N MET A 213 10.02 15.70 5.95
CA MET A 213 8.85 16.57 6.17
C MET A 213 9.01 17.96 5.57
N SER A 214 10.21 18.47 5.43
CA SER A 214 10.45 19.77 4.77
C SER A 214 10.11 19.76 3.28
N ALA A 215 10.15 18.60 2.64
CA ALA A 215 9.70 18.40 1.26
C ALA A 215 8.16 18.39 1.16
N VAL A 216 7.46 18.00 2.21
CA VAL A 216 5.99 17.97 2.28
C VAL A 216 5.40 19.37 2.49
N VAL A 217 6.06 20.23 3.25
CA VAL A 217 5.51 21.54 3.72
C VAL A 217 5.78 22.70 2.75
N ARG A 218 6.71 22.58 1.80
CA ARG A 218 7.09 23.69 0.91
C ARG A 218 6.34 23.70 -0.41
N VAL A 219 5.16 24.28 -0.46
CA VAL A 219 4.64 25.28 -1.44
C VAL A 219 3.29 25.80 -0.92
N PRO A 220 3.08 27.11 -0.74
CA PRO A 220 1.73 27.64 -0.56
C PRO A 220 0.89 27.33 -1.81
N LEU A 221 -0.36 26.94 -1.59
CA LEU A 221 -1.34 26.89 -2.68
C LEU A 221 -1.32 28.24 -3.42
N PRO A 222 -1.42 28.26 -4.76
CA PRO A 222 -1.59 29.50 -5.48
C PRO A 222 -2.85 30.17 -4.92
N ASP A 223 -2.67 31.43 -4.50
CA ASP A 223 -3.75 32.31 -4.05
C ASP A 223 -4.76 32.43 -5.20
N VAL A 224 -5.89 31.72 -5.07
CA VAL A 224 -7.01 31.89 -6.01
C VAL A 224 -7.67 33.20 -5.59
N GLY A 225 -7.13 34.28 -6.08
CA GLY A 225 -7.70 35.61 -5.88
C GLY A 225 -9.20 35.60 -6.21
N PRO A 226 -10.04 36.34 -5.46
CA PRO A 226 -11.47 36.39 -5.70
C PRO A 226 -11.72 36.90 -7.10
N GLY A 227 -12.38 36.06 -7.90
CA GLY A 227 -12.73 36.39 -9.28
C GLY A 227 -13.50 37.71 -9.39
N ALA A 228 -13.07 38.49 -10.34
CA ALA A 228 -13.81 39.62 -10.87
C ALA A 228 -14.79 39.15 -11.94
#